data_aa677f8b9ad3c90f2f0f1243f4ef88bc
#
_entry.id   aa677f8b9ad3c90f2f0f1243f4ef88bc
#
_cell.length_a   1.000
_cell.length_b   1.000
_cell.length_c   1.000
_cell.angle_alpha   90.00
_cell.angle_beta   90.00
_cell.angle_gamma   90.00
#
_symmetry.space_group_name_H-M   'P 1'
#
loop_
_entity.id
_entity.type
_entity.pdbx_description
1 polymer ?
#
loop_
_entity_poly.entity_id
_entity_poly.type
_entity_poly.pdbx_seq_one_letter_code
_entity_poly.pdbx_strand_id
1 'polypeptide(L)'
;NATSLLAIIFFVQKKYTLYYFFQSFEHSHWLSLLPQMTSYVFYMLIPILLTWISLLLSSRLGKDEFKEGEVVSVEHANNSFLPSYLGYFFVALSITSWSALFFVYAVLFIFTFMSQALYFNPLFLLFRYEFYNIKNKSGASIFLISRHKYKTPKEIKIPVAFRINNYTFIERKK
;
A
#
# COMPACT_ATOMS: atom_id res chain seq x y z
N ASN A 1 -2.68 4.63 -1.08
CA ASN A 1 -2.07 4.36 0.24
C ASN A 1 -0.53 4.55 0.25
N ALA A 2 0.21 4.20 -0.81
CA ALA A 2 1.66 4.42 -0.87
C ALA A 2 2.01 5.92 -0.75
N THR A 3 1.29 6.77 -1.46
CA THR A 3 1.49 8.23 -1.44
C THR A 3 1.10 8.88 -0.10
N SER A 4 0.25 8.25 0.72
CA SER A 4 -0.12 8.79 2.04
C SER A 4 1.05 8.83 3.01
N LEU A 5 2.03 7.94 2.85
CA LEU A 5 3.25 7.95 3.65
C LEU A 5 4.08 9.22 3.43
N LEU A 6 4.08 9.76 2.21
CA LEU A 6 4.75 11.03 1.91
C LEU A 6 4.17 12.19 2.75
N ALA A 7 2.84 12.29 2.82
CA ALA A 7 2.19 13.31 3.64
C ALA A 7 2.50 13.13 5.14
N ILE A 8 2.50 11.89 5.62
CA ILE A 8 2.81 11.59 7.04
C ILE A 8 4.24 12.01 7.37
N ILE A 9 5.21 11.67 6.52
CA ILE A 9 6.62 12.04 6.74
C ILE A 9 6.77 13.55 6.78
N PHE A 10 6.10 14.27 5.88
CA PHE A 10 6.08 15.73 5.88
C PHE A 10 5.51 16.29 7.19
N PHE A 11 4.40 15.75 7.72
CA PHE A 11 3.81 16.20 8.98
C PHE A 11 4.75 15.96 10.17
N VAL A 12 5.40 14.79 10.20
CA VAL A 12 6.39 14.47 11.23
C VAL A 12 7.59 15.41 11.15
N GLN A 13 8.12 15.66 9.96
CA GLN A 13 9.26 16.55 9.74
C GLN A 13 8.94 17.99 10.17
N LYS A 14 7.74 18.47 9.88
CA LYS A 14 7.28 19.82 10.24
C LYS A 14 6.75 19.90 11.69
N LYS A 15 6.78 18.80 12.43
CA LYS A 15 6.26 18.72 13.80
C LYS A 15 4.78 19.14 13.92
N TYR A 16 4.00 18.94 12.85
CA TYR A 16 2.57 19.18 12.90
C TYR A 16 1.92 18.12 13.77
N THR A 17 1.31 18.53 14.86
CA THR A 17 0.55 17.67 15.78
C THR A 17 -0.94 17.68 15.41
N LEU A 18 -1.72 16.79 15.98
CA LEU A 18 -3.18 16.83 15.85
C LEU A 18 -3.74 18.19 16.29
N TYR A 19 -3.20 18.77 17.36
CA TYR A 19 -3.60 20.08 17.82
C TYR A 19 -3.45 21.16 16.73
N TYR A 20 -2.39 21.13 15.94
CA TYR A 20 -2.18 22.09 14.84
C TYR A 20 -3.35 22.11 13.83
N PHE A 21 -3.94 20.97 13.52
CA PHE A 21 -5.05 20.87 12.57
C PHE A 21 -6.41 21.20 13.21
N PHE A 22 -6.55 20.97 14.50
CA PHE A 22 -7.82 21.12 15.21
C PHE A 22 -7.89 22.35 16.13
N GLN A 23 -6.86 23.20 16.16
CA GLN A 23 -6.78 24.37 17.05
C GLN A 23 -7.95 25.37 16.87
N SER A 24 -8.60 25.37 15.70
CA SER A 24 -9.76 26.24 15.43
C SER A 24 -11.07 25.76 16.10
N PHE A 25 -11.08 24.56 16.68
CA PHE A 25 -12.26 24.03 17.38
C PHE A 25 -12.15 24.29 18.88
N GLU A 26 -13.19 24.90 19.48
CA GLU A 26 -13.21 25.28 20.91
C GLU A 26 -12.84 24.15 21.87
N HIS A 27 -13.22 22.91 21.57
CA HIS A 27 -13.00 21.75 22.42
C HIS A 27 -11.68 21.03 22.19
N SER A 28 -10.77 21.57 21.38
CA SER A 28 -9.52 20.89 20.97
C SER A 28 -8.35 21.09 21.97
N HIS A 29 -8.52 21.91 23.01
CA HIS A 29 -7.44 22.26 23.92
C HIS A 29 -6.77 21.05 24.60
N TRP A 30 -7.54 19.98 24.87
CA TRP A 30 -6.99 18.74 25.43
C TRP A 30 -5.95 18.06 24.51
N LEU A 31 -6.02 18.30 23.18
CA LEU A 31 -5.04 17.77 22.23
C LEU A 31 -3.65 18.38 22.42
N SER A 32 -3.56 19.60 22.98
CA SER A 32 -2.27 20.25 23.27
C SER A 32 -1.52 19.55 24.41
N LEU A 33 -2.24 18.82 25.28
CA LEU A 33 -1.67 18.06 26.39
C LEU A 33 -1.08 16.71 25.94
N LEU A 34 -1.39 16.26 24.72
CA LEU A 34 -0.89 14.99 24.23
C LEU A 34 0.57 15.11 23.76
N PRO A 35 1.42 14.10 24.06
CA PRO A 35 2.76 14.03 23.50
C PRO A 35 2.73 14.06 21.96
N GLN A 36 3.73 14.68 21.34
CA GLN A 36 3.82 14.74 19.88
C GLN A 36 3.78 13.35 19.21
N MET A 37 4.39 12.36 19.85
CA MET A 37 4.39 10.96 19.38
C MET A 37 2.98 10.38 19.23
N THR A 38 2.04 10.77 20.08
CA THR A 38 0.64 10.33 19.97
C THR A 38 0.04 10.76 18.63
N SER A 39 0.30 12.00 18.19
CA SER A 39 -0.17 12.52 16.90
C SER A 39 0.41 11.71 15.73
N TYR A 40 1.69 11.35 15.80
CA TYR A 40 2.35 10.58 14.73
C TYR A 40 1.82 9.14 14.63
N VAL A 41 1.50 8.53 15.77
CA VAL A 41 0.82 7.22 15.80
C VAL A 41 -0.56 7.31 15.13
N PHE A 42 -1.33 8.35 15.42
CA PHE A 42 -2.63 8.58 14.77
C PHE A 42 -2.50 8.74 13.25
N TYR A 43 -1.51 9.50 12.77
CA TYR A 43 -1.27 9.64 11.33
C TYR A 43 -0.96 8.30 10.67
N MET A 44 -0.19 7.43 11.33
CA MET A 44 0.13 6.11 10.81
C MET A 44 -1.07 5.15 10.82
N LEU A 45 -2.02 5.33 11.74
CA LEU A 45 -3.25 4.53 11.78
C LEU A 45 -4.13 4.78 10.56
N ILE A 46 -4.14 5.99 9.99
CA ILE A 46 -4.97 6.32 8.81
C ILE A 46 -4.67 5.39 7.63
N PRO A 47 -3.43 5.30 7.11
CA PRO A 47 -3.14 4.41 5.98
C PRO A 47 -3.31 2.92 6.34
N ILE A 48 -3.11 2.53 7.60
CA ILE A 48 -3.36 1.16 8.05
C ILE A 48 -4.86 0.85 7.95
N LEU A 49 -5.73 1.73 8.45
CA LEU A 49 -7.18 1.59 8.36
C LEU A 49 -7.65 1.59 6.89
N LEU A 50 -7.13 2.49 6.06
CA LEU A 50 -7.44 2.52 4.64
C LEU A 50 -7.01 1.22 3.94
N THR A 51 -5.89 0.66 4.32
CA THR A 51 -5.43 -0.64 3.81
C THR A 51 -6.35 -1.77 4.25
N TRP A 52 -6.78 -1.78 5.49
CA TRP A 52 -7.73 -2.75 6.01
C TRP A 52 -9.08 -2.66 5.27
N ILE A 53 -9.61 -1.45 5.07
CA ILE A 53 -10.83 -1.22 4.29
C ILE A 53 -10.65 -1.70 2.85
N SER A 54 -9.52 -1.42 2.21
CA SER A 54 -9.19 -1.89 0.86
C SER A 54 -9.21 -3.43 0.78
N LEU A 55 -8.65 -4.11 1.80
CA LEU A 55 -8.72 -5.56 1.91
C LEU A 55 -10.16 -6.07 2.06
N LEU A 56 -11.00 -5.39 2.83
CA LEU A 56 -12.42 -5.76 2.96
C LEU A 56 -13.14 -5.62 1.61
N LEU A 57 -12.95 -4.50 0.94
CA LEU A 57 -13.59 -4.21 -0.35
C LEU A 57 -13.10 -5.15 -1.46
N SER A 58 -11.88 -5.70 -1.36
CA SER A 58 -11.35 -6.61 -2.39
C SER A 58 -12.22 -7.86 -2.60
N SER A 59 -13.04 -8.25 -1.61
CA SER A 59 -13.98 -9.37 -1.73
C SER A 59 -15.13 -9.14 -2.74
N ARG A 60 -15.37 -7.87 -3.11
CA ARG A 60 -16.41 -7.49 -4.08
C ARG A 60 -15.89 -7.40 -5.52
N LEU A 61 -14.61 -7.62 -5.72
CA LEU A 61 -13.96 -7.56 -7.03
C LEU A 61 -14.26 -8.80 -7.86
N GLY A 62 -14.00 -8.73 -9.17
CA GLY A 62 -14.10 -9.87 -10.07
C GLY A 62 -13.26 -11.03 -9.61
N LYS A 63 -13.75 -12.25 -9.84
CA LYS A 63 -13.09 -13.49 -9.41
C LYS A 63 -12.45 -14.16 -10.61
N ASP A 64 -11.26 -14.68 -10.39
CA ASP A 64 -10.52 -15.55 -11.31
C ASP A 64 -10.02 -16.79 -10.56
N GLU A 65 -9.58 -17.80 -11.31
CA GLU A 65 -8.97 -18.99 -10.75
C GLU A 65 -7.59 -19.23 -11.36
N PHE A 66 -6.68 -19.82 -10.60
CA PHE A 66 -5.40 -20.33 -11.08
C PHE A 66 -5.38 -21.83 -10.86
N LYS A 67 -5.38 -22.57 -11.96
CA LYS A 67 -5.37 -24.05 -11.94
C LYS A 67 -3.96 -24.56 -11.69
N GLU A 68 -3.89 -25.75 -11.13
CA GLU A 68 -2.63 -26.47 -10.95
C GLU A 68 -1.90 -26.65 -12.28
N GLY A 69 -0.62 -26.30 -12.31
CA GLY A 69 0.21 -26.36 -13.51
C GLY A 69 -0.01 -25.25 -14.53
N GLU A 70 -0.84 -24.26 -14.26
CA GLU A 70 -1.01 -23.07 -15.12
C GLU A 70 0.13 -22.09 -14.94
N VAL A 71 0.71 -22.01 -13.75
CA VAL A 71 1.85 -21.15 -13.41
C VAL A 71 3.15 -21.88 -13.71
N VAL A 72 4.05 -21.19 -14.44
CA VAL A 72 5.36 -21.74 -14.88
C VAL A 72 6.48 -21.26 -13.95
N SER A 73 6.41 -20.03 -13.48
CA SER A 73 7.41 -19.49 -12.56
C SER A 73 6.75 -18.69 -11.42
N VAL A 74 7.37 -18.74 -10.25
CA VAL A 74 7.02 -17.94 -9.09
C VAL A 74 8.29 -17.31 -8.54
N GLU A 75 8.23 -16.01 -8.27
CA GLU A 75 9.32 -15.23 -7.71
C GLU A 75 8.78 -14.39 -6.55
N HIS A 76 9.45 -14.44 -5.41
CA HIS A 76 9.06 -13.66 -4.25
C HIS A 76 9.44 -12.20 -4.46
N ALA A 77 8.47 -11.29 -4.33
CA ALA A 77 8.60 -9.91 -4.76
C ALA A 77 8.60 -8.87 -3.61
N ASN A 78 8.66 -9.29 -2.34
CA ASN A 78 8.59 -8.36 -1.20
C ASN A 78 9.70 -7.31 -1.22
N ASN A 79 10.89 -7.64 -1.68
CA ASN A 79 12.04 -6.73 -1.68
C ASN A 79 12.13 -5.85 -2.94
N SER A 80 11.39 -6.19 -3.99
CA SER A 80 11.47 -5.47 -5.28
C SER A 80 11.00 -4.02 -5.17
N PHE A 81 10.27 -3.68 -4.12
CA PHE A 81 9.64 -2.38 -3.95
C PHE A 81 10.32 -1.48 -2.92
N LEU A 82 11.30 -2.01 -2.18
CA LEU A 82 12.04 -1.23 -1.21
C LEU A 82 12.65 0.05 -1.80
N PRO A 83 13.27 0.04 -2.99
CA PRO A 83 13.81 1.24 -3.61
C PRO A 83 12.77 2.34 -3.84
N SER A 84 11.55 1.97 -4.24
CA SER A 84 10.47 2.93 -4.47
C SER A 84 10.05 3.63 -3.18
N TYR A 85 9.99 2.90 -2.06
CA TYR A 85 9.65 3.49 -0.76
C TYR A 85 10.74 4.40 -0.24
N LEU A 86 11.99 4.01 -0.40
CA LEU A 86 13.12 4.88 -0.09
C LEU A 86 13.06 6.16 -0.93
N GLY A 87 12.69 6.05 -2.22
CA GLY A 87 12.46 7.21 -3.07
C GLY A 87 11.38 8.15 -2.51
N TYR A 88 10.20 7.63 -2.15
CA TYR A 88 9.14 8.44 -1.53
C TYR A 88 9.58 9.06 -0.21
N PHE A 89 10.34 8.34 0.60
CA PHE A 89 10.87 8.84 1.85
C PHE A 89 11.81 10.02 1.64
N PHE A 90 12.79 9.89 0.74
CA PHE A 90 13.72 10.97 0.43
C PHE A 90 13.04 12.20 -0.19
N VAL A 91 12.10 11.97 -1.11
CA VAL A 91 11.28 13.06 -1.67
C VAL A 91 10.51 13.78 -0.57
N ALA A 92 9.88 13.05 0.35
CA ALA A 92 9.13 13.64 1.47
C ALA A 92 10.03 14.50 2.37
N LEU A 93 11.26 14.04 2.67
CA LEU A 93 12.22 14.80 3.47
C LEU A 93 12.70 16.08 2.78
N SER A 94 12.67 16.13 1.46
CA SER A 94 13.08 17.32 0.67
C SER A 94 11.98 18.37 0.58
N ILE A 95 10.73 18.05 0.91
CA ILE A 95 9.59 18.97 0.82
C ILE A 95 9.62 19.96 1.99
N THR A 96 9.68 21.27 1.68
CA THR A 96 9.79 22.32 2.69
C THR A 96 8.52 23.11 2.90
N SER A 97 7.58 23.11 1.94
CA SER A 97 6.36 23.92 1.97
C SER A 97 5.11 23.12 1.62
N TRP A 98 3.95 23.62 2.01
CA TRP A 98 2.66 23.06 1.64
C TRP A 98 2.42 23.04 0.13
N SER A 99 2.80 24.09 -0.58
CA SER A 99 2.66 24.17 -2.04
C SER A 99 3.48 23.08 -2.73
N ALA A 100 4.71 22.85 -2.28
CA ALA A 100 5.56 21.77 -2.78
C ALA A 100 4.96 20.38 -2.45
N LEU A 101 4.40 20.20 -1.24
CA LEU A 101 3.73 18.96 -0.88
C LEU A 101 2.57 18.66 -1.81
N PHE A 102 1.66 19.62 -2.02
CA PHE A 102 0.50 19.43 -2.88
C PHE A 102 0.89 19.13 -4.31
N PHE A 103 1.88 19.86 -4.85
CA PHE A 103 2.36 19.63 -6.21
C PHE A 103 2.96 18.24 -6.37
N VAL A 104 3.91 17.87 -5.53
CA VAL A 104 4.57 16.55 -5.59
C VAL A 104 3.57 15.42 -5.36
N TYR A 105 2.67 15.58 -4.39
CA TYR A 105 1.63 14.59 -4.11
C TYR A 105 0.72 14.40 -5.32
N ALA A 106 0.27 15.48 -5.96
CA ALA A 106 -0.60 15.42 -7.14
C ALA A 106 0.10 14.72 -8.31
N VAL A 107 1.36 15.07 -8.58
CA VAL A 107 2.15 14.44 -9.65
C VAL A 107 2.33 12.95 -9.41
N LEU A 108 2.74 12.56 -8.20
CA LEU A 108 2.91 11.14 -7.83
C LEU A 108 1.59 10.37 -7.84
N PHE A 109 0.51 11.00 -7.40
CA PHE A 109 -0.82 10.40 -7.44
C PHE A 109 -1.26 10.14 -8.88
N ILE A 110 -1.13 11.13 -9.78
CA ILE A 110 -1.48 10.99 -11.19
C ILE A 110 -0.66 9.89 -11.84
N PHE A 111 0.67 9.89 -11.67
CA PHE A 111 1.52 8.84 -12.23
C PHE A 111 1.18 7.46 -11.69
N THR A 112 0.97 7.32 -10.39
CA THR A 112 0.60 6.03 -9.78
C THR A 112 -0.76 5.55 -10.30
N PHE A 113 -1.71 6.47 -10.49
CA PHE A 113 -3.03 6.15 -11.00
C PHE A 113 -3.01 5.74 -12.48
N MET A 114 -2.27 6.49 -13.31
CA MET A 114 -2.19 6.24 -14.74
C MET A 114 -1.31 5.05 -15.13
N SER A 115 -0.26 4.79 -14.36
CA SER A 115 0.74 3.77 -14.73
C SER A 115 0.22 2.35 -14.64
N GLN A 116 -0.96 2.12 -14.02
CA GLN A 116 -1.45 0.78 -13.67
C GLN A 116 -0.34 -0.11 -13.07
N ALA A 117 0.72 0.56 -12.59
CA ALA A 117 1.88 -0.10 -12.02
C ALA A 117 1.41 -1.06 -10.93
N LEU A 118 2.13 -2.12 -10.78
CA LEU A 118 1.93 -3.16 -9.79
C LEU A 118 1.42 -2.54 -8.49
N TYR A 119 0.18 -2.87 -8.14
CA TYR A 119 -0.50 -2.30 -6.97
C TYR A 119 0.18 -2.81 -5.70
N PHE A 120 1.26 -2.14 -5.35
CA PHE A 120 2.01 -2.47 -4.16
C PHE A 120 1.74 -1.49 -3.03
N ASN A 121 1.25 -2.03 -1.94
CA ASN A 121 1.12 -1.32 -0.69
C ASN A 121 1.84 -2.12 0.40
N PRO A 122 2.98 -1.65 0.94
CA PRO A 122 3.76 -2.41 1.92
C PRO A 122 2.99 -2.70 3.19
N LEU A 123 1.93 -1.91 3.46
CA LEU A 123 1.09 -2.13 4.62
C LEU A 123 0.34 -3.47 4.56
N PHE A 124 0.24 -4.12 3.38
CA PHE A 124 -0.27 -5.48 3.29
C PHE A 124 0.62 -6.48 4.04
N LEU A 125 1.92 -6.22 4.16
CA LEU A 125 2.84 -7.06 4.96
C LEU A 125 2.44 -7.07 6.45
N LEU A 126 1.90 -5.96 6.98
CA LEU A 126 1.37 -5.92 8.35
C LEU A 126 0.18 -6.87 8.54
N PHE A 127 -0.56 -7.13 7.47
CA PHE A 127 -1.69 -8.07 7.44
C PHE A 127 -1.27 -9.48 7.02
N ARG A 128 0.04 -9.78 7.02
CA ARG A 128 0.64 -11.08 6.66
C ARG A 128 0.38 -11.48 5.20
N TYR A 129 0.21 -10.52 4.30
CA TYR A 129 0.23 -10.79 2.88
C TYR A 129 1.67 -10.68 2.35
N GLU A 130 2.00 -11.56 1.42
CA GLU A 130 3.26 -11.58 0.69
C GLU A 130 2.98 -11.33 -0.80
N PHE A 131 3.99 -10.92 -1.52
CA PHE A 131 3.90 -10.53 -2.91
C PHE A 131 4.72 -11.45 -3.78
N TYR A 132 4.13 -11.87 -4.90
CA TYR A 132 4.74 -12.79 -5.86
C TYR A 132 4.58 -12.28 -7.27
N ASN A 133 5.65 -12.33 -8.06
CA ASN A 133 5.59 -12.27 -9.50
C ASN A 133 5.41 -13.69 -10.02
N ILE A 134 4.31 -13.98 -10.68
CA ILE A 134 4.04 -15.27 -11.30
C ILE A 134 3.95 -15.12 -12.80
N LYS A 135 4.45 -16.12 -13.54
CA LYS A 135 4.26 -16.23 -15.00
C LYS A 135 3.39 -17.43 -15.30
N ASN A 136 2.39 -17.22 -16.14
CA ASN A 136 1.57 -18.32 -16.62
C ASN A 136 2.14 -18.92 -17.92
N LYS A 137 1.56 -20.02 -18.41
CA LYS A 137 1.96 -20.69 -19.64
C LYS A 137 1.84 -19.83 -20.88
N SER A 138 0.96 -18.83 -20.88
CA SER A 138 0.83 -17.87 -21.99
C SER A 138 1.92 -16.78 -21.99
N GLY A 139 2.85 -16.81 -21.02
CA GLY A 139 3.90 -15.80 -20.88
C GLY A 139 3.48 -14.52 -20.16
N ALA A 140 2.23 -14.40 -19.74
CA ALA A 140 1.77 -13.25 -19.00
C ALA A 140 2.38 -13.19 -17.59
N SER A 141 2.90 -12.04 -17.22
CA SER A 141 3.38 -11.76 -15.87
C SER A 141 2.25 -11.20 -15.04
N ILE A 142 2.01 -11.81 -13.89
CA ILE A 142 0.91 -11.51 -12.98
C ILE A 142 1.49 -11.24 -11.61
N PHE A 143 0.97 -10.23 -10.94
CA PHE A 143 1.31 -9.89 -9.57
C PHE A 143 0.27 -10.48 -8.61
N LEU A 144 0.71 -11.43 -7.81
CA LEU A 144 -0.15 -12.14 -6.85
C LEU A 144 0.13 -11.65 -5.42
N ILE A 145 -0.92 -11.27 -4.73
CA ILE A 145 -0.92 -10.93 -3.30
C ILE A 145 -1.56 -12.09 -2.55
N SER A 146 -0.83 -12.75 -1.66
CA SER A 146 -1.32 -13.93 -0.96
C SER A 146 -0.85 -13.99 0.50
N ARG A 147 -1.62 -14.68 1.34
CA ARG A 147 -1.20 -15.07 2.70
C ARG A 147 -0.51 -16.43 2.73
N HIS A 148 -0.61 -17.19 1.65
CA HIS A 148 0.13 -18.44 1.52
C HIS A 148 1.55 -18.16 1.06
N LYS A 149 2.50 -18.97 1.56
CA LYS A 149 3.88 -18.93 1.16
C LYS A 149 4.12 -19.92 0.03
N TYR A 150 4.32 -19.39 -1.16
CA TYR A 150 4.61 -20.19 -2.34
C TYR A 150 6.13 -20.21 -2.60
N LYS A 151 6.68 -21.41 -2.75
CA LYS A 151 8.10 -21.62 -3.09
C LYS A 151 8.27 -22.13 -4.51
N THR A 152 7.31 -22.89 -4.98
CA THR A 152 7.35 -23.52 -6.30
C THR A 152 6.07 -23.23 -7.08
N PRO A 153 6.14 -23.18 -8.44
CA PRO A 153 4.96 -22.98 -9.26
C PRO A 153 3.86 -24.04 -9.07
N LYS A 154 4.26 -25.28 -8.73
CA LYS A 154 3.33 -26.39 -8.51
C LYS A 154 2.42 -26.20 -7.30
N GLU A 155 2.83 -25.40 -6.33
CA GLU A 155 2.04 -25.11 -5.13
C GLU A 155 0.90 -24.11 -5.41
N ILE A 156 0.95 -23.41 -6.55
CA ILE A 156 -0.04 -22.39 -6.88
C ILE A 156 -1.28 -23.06 -7.46
N LYS A 157 -2.27 -23.24 -6.59
CA LYS A 157 -3.60 -23.68 -6.91
C LYS A 157 -4.58 -22.80 -6.14
N ILE A 158 -5.10 -21.79 -6.83
CA ILE A 158 -5.95 -20.78 -6.21
C ILE A 158 -7.34 -20.86 -6.81
N PRO A 159 -8.30 -21.45 -6.10
CA PRO A 159 -9.65 -21.62 -6.63
C PRO A 159 -10.40 -20.29 -6.76
N VAL A 160 -10.04 -19.30 -5.97
CA VAL A 160 -10.62 -17.95 -6.04
C VAL A 160 -9.56 -16.91 -5.77
N ALA A 161 -9.17 -16.19 -6.80
CA ALA A 161 -8.38 -14.96 -6.73
C ALA A 161 -9.26 -13.77 -7.11
N PHE A 162 -9.13 -12.67 -6.37
CA PHE A 162 -9.87 -11.44 -6.66
C PHE A 162 -9.01 -10.51 -7.50
N ARG A 163 -9.57 -10.04 -8.61
CA ARG A 163 -8.86 -9.20 -9.58
C ARG A 163 -8.87 -7.74 -9.13
N ILE A 164 -7.71 -7.21 -8.75
CA ILE A 164 -7.56 -5.78 -8.43
C ILE A 164 -7.45 -4.95 -9.71
N ASN A 165 -6.64 -5.41 -10.66
CA ASN A 165 -6.53 -4.88 -12.02
C ASN A 165 -6.15 -6.01 -12.99
N ASN A 166 -5.88 -5.68 -14.26
CA ASN A 166 -5.61 -6.68 -15.30
C ASN A 166 -4.41 -7.60 -15.00
N TYR A 167 -3.48 -7.14 -14.15
CA TYR A 167 -2.22 -7.84 -13.85
C TYR A 167 -2.01 -8.12 -12.37
N THR A 168 -2.95 -7.71 -11.48
CA THR A 168 -2.80 -7.85 -10.03
C THR A 168 -3.99 -8.56 -9.44
N PHE A 169 -3.71 -9.63 -8.70
CA PHE A 169 -4.71 -10.47 -8.05
C PHE A 169 -4.41 -10.62 -6.57
N ILE A 170 -5.45 -10.76 -5.77
CA ILE A 170 -5.34 -11.03 -4.35
C ILE A 170 -6.04 -12.35 -4.01
N GLU A 171 -5.29 -13.25 -3.39
CA GLU A 171 -5.83 -14.44 -2.79
C GLU A 171 -6.26 -14.14 -1.36
N ARG A 172 -7.48 -14.50 -1.02
CA ARG A 172 -7.97 -14.46 0.38
C ARG A 172 -8.15 -15.85 0.92
N LYS A 173 -7.61 -16.10 2.09
CA LYS A 173 -7.91 -17.31 2.83
C LYS A 173 -9.42 -17.33 3.17
N LYS A 174 -10.09 -18.40 2.81
CA LYS A 174 -11.42 -18.70 3.36
C LYS A 174 -11.34 -18.92 4.86
#